data_acea6507e12d23a506dce1cf39fcea63
#
_entry.id   acea6507e12d23a506dce1cf39fcea63
#
_cell.length_a   1.000
_cell.length_b   1.000
_cell.length_c   1.000
_cell.angle_alpha   90.00
_cell.angle_beta   90.00
_cell.angle_gamma   90.00
#
_symmetry.space_group_name_H-M   'P 1'
#
loop_
_entity.id
_entity.type
_entity.pdbx_description
1 polymer ?
#
loop_
_entity_poly.entity_id
_entity_poly.type
_entity_poly.pdbx_seq_one_letter_code
_entity_poly.pdbx_strand_id
1 'polypeptide(L)'
;YQNYGRIDGKIITILTYFLEIRQSVKIGGEMERLMSKTVYDYMDWPEIEAVVYGEETAPRDVMGPRLTPDGVLIQGFFPEARAVAVVIGRKKYEMELEDEAGYYAVLIPGRKIPDYEFQIEFEKETKKFKDAYAFGGLLTEDDERAFLGGVYYEAYKKMGAHPMVMNGVAGTHFAVWAPNAVRVSVVGEFNNWDGRALPM
;
A
#
# COMPACT_ATOMS: atom_id res chain seq x y z
N TYR A 1 10.77 -17.17 47.04
CA TYR A 1 10.70 -18.57 46.54
C TYR A 1 9.25 -19.08 46.53
N GLN A 2 8.32 -18.43 45.88
CA GLN A 2 6.98 -18.99 45.68
C GLN A 2 6.18 -18.14 44.68
N ASN A 3 6.57 -18.04 43.41
CA ASN A 3 5.68 -17.47 42.42
C ASN A 3 6.02 -17.85 40.95
N TYR A 4 6.97 -18.76 40.71
CA TYR A 4 7.32 -19.17 39.35
C TYR A 4 6.55 -20.41 38.85
N GLY A 5 5.86 -21.14 39.73
CA GLY A 5 5.17 -22.39 39.38
C GLY A 5 3.77 -22.21 38.80
N ARG A 6 3.19 -20.99 38.80
CA ARG A 6 1.80 -20.77 38.38
C ARG A 6 1.67 -20.20 36.95
N ILE A 7 2.76 -19.69 36.41
CA ILE A 7 2.78 -19.16 35.04
C ILE A 7 3.01 -20.29 34.02
N ASP A 8 3.88 -21.24 34.36
CA ASP A 8 4.21 -22.37 33.50
C ASP A 8 3.02 -23.32 33.31
N GLY A 9 2.19 -23.51 34.33
CA GLY A 9 1.01 -24.37 34.26
C GLY A 9 -0.08 -23.84 33.28
N LYS A 10 -0.24 -22.54 33.16
CA LYS A 10 -1.19 -21.95 32.20
C LYS A 10 -0.70 -22.04 30.77
N ILE A 11 0.58 -21.85 30.53
CA ILE A 11 1.18 -21.97 29.20
C ILE A 11 1.14 -23.44 28.72
N ILE A 12 1.45 -24.40 29.61
CA ILE A 12 1.37 -25.82 29.32
C ILE A 12 -0.07 -26.24 29.05
N THR A 13 -1.06 -25.74 29.79
CA THR A 13 -2.48 -26.05 29.57
C THR A 13 -2.97 -25.51 28.23
N ILE A 14 -2.56 -24.31 27.81
CA ILE A 14 -2.90 -23.75 26.51
C ILE A 14 -2.23 -24.55 25.39
N LEU A 15 -0.95 -24.91 25.52
CA LEU A 15 -0.23 -25.73 24.55
C LEU A 15 -0.80 -27.14 24.46
N THR A 16 -1.18 -27.77 25.57
CA THR A 16 -1.81 -29.08 25.59
C THR A 16 -3.20 -29.03 24.97
N TYR A 17 -3.98 -28.00 25.24
CA TYR A 17 -5.30 -27.80 24.61
C TYR A 17 -5.15 -27.57 23.09
N PHE A 18 -4.15 -26.84 22.63
CA PHE A 18 -3.84 -26.67 21.22
C PHE A 18 -3.36 -27.98 20.55
N LEU A 19 -2.61 -28.83 21.26
CA LEU A 19 -2.16 -30.13 20.76
C LEU A 19 -3.31 -31.15 20.69
N GLU A 20 -4.23 -31.16 21.64
CA GLU A 20 -5.41 -32.02 21.62
C GLU A 20 -6.38 -31.62 20.50
N ILE A 21 -6.57 -30.34 20.22
CA ILE A 21 -7.33 -29.88 19.05
C ILE A 21 -6.68 -30.35 17.73
N ARG A 22 -5.34 -30.39 17.65
CA ARG A 22 -4.63 -30.91 16.47
C ARG A 22 -4.93 -32.38 16.17
N GLN A 23 -5.19 -33.16 17.19
CA GLN A 23 -5.50 -34.61 17.03
C GLN A 23 -6.97 -34.89 16.75
N SER A 24 -7.88 -33.97 17.10
CA SER A 24 -9.33 -34.25 17.09
C SER A 24 -10.09 -33.73 15.87
N VAL A 25 -9.55 -32.80 15.08
CA VAL A 25 -10.30 -32.22 13.96
C VAL A 25 -9.32 -31.86 12.81
N LYS A 26 -9.74 -32.05 11.57
CA LYS A 26 -9.11 -31.54 10.35
C LYS A 26 -9.10 -30.00 10.36
N ILE A 27 -8.35 -29.37 11.29
CA ILE A 27 -8.29 -27.91 11.50
C ILE A 27 -6.97 -27.32 10.92
N GLY A 28 -6.40 -27.95 9.89
CA GLY A 28 -5.23 -27.37 9.20
C GLY A 28 -5.48 -25.93 8.69
N GLY A 29 -6.69 -25.67 8.19
CA GLY A 29 -7.03 -24.37 7.60
C GLY A 29 -7.38 -23.24 8.58
N GLU A 30 -7.98 -23.55 9.73
CA GLU A 30 -8.34 -22.50 10.71
C GLU A 30 -7.17 -22.10 11.61
N MET A 31 -6.26 -23.03 11.90
CA MET A 31 -5.09 -22.73 12.70
C MET A 31 -3.98 -22.04 11.89
N GLU A 32 -3.87 -22.32 10.58
CA GLU A 32 -3.07 -21.50 9.67
C GLU A 32 -3.61 -20.07 9.56
N ARG A 33 -4.93 -19.88 9.57
CA ARG A 33 -5.57 -18.56 9.62
C ARG A 33 -5.29 -17.82 10.94
N LEU A 34 -5.25 -18.51 12.06
CA LEU A 34 -4.94 -17.93 13.39
C LEU A 34 -3.45 -17.62 13.57
N MET A 35 -2.58 -18.17 12.73
CA MET A 35 -1.12 -17.92 12.74
C MET A 35 -0.66 -17.12 11.51
N SER A 36 -1.52 -16.86 10.53
CA SER A 36 -1.19 -15.94 9.45
C SER A 36 -1.16 -14.52 10.01
N LYS A 37 -0.09 -13.80 9.69
CA LYS A 37 -0.04 -12.38 9.98
C LYS A 37 -1.20 -11.69 9.28
N THR A 38 -1.79 -10.74 9.98
CA THR A 38 -2.83 -9.86 9.44
C THR A 38 -2.21 -8.72 8.66
N VAL A 39 -3.02 -7.95 7.94
CA VAL A 39 -2.60 -6.69 7.30
C VAL A 39 -1.87 -5.81 8.32
N TYR A 40 -2.41 -5.74 9.54
CA TYR A 40 -1.94 -4.93 10.65
C TYR A 40 -0.46 -5.18 11.04
N ASP A 41 0.02 -6.42 10.93
CA ASP A 41 1.40 -6.82 11.28
C ASP A 41 2.45 -6.29 10.28
N TYR A 42 2.01 -5.79 9.13
CA TYR A 42 2.85 -5.26 8.07
C TYR A 42 2.76 -3.75 7.90
N MET A 43 1.94 -3.09 8.72
CA MET A 43 1.70 -1.66 8.63
C MET A 43 2.65 -0.89 9.54
N ASP A 44 3.20 0.21 9.03
CA ASP A 44 3.95 1.18 9.83
C ASP A 44 3.03 2.38 10.14
N TRP A 45 2.52 2.43 11.36
CA TRP A 45 1.55 3.44 11.76
C TRP A 45 2.04 4.88 11.68
N PRO A 46 3.28 5.22 12.12
CA PRO A 46 3.85 6.54 11.92
C PRO A 46 3.86 7.00 10.45
N GLU A 47 4.21 6.11 9.51
CA GLU A 47 4.20 6.41 8.08
C GLU A 47 2.78 6.59 7.55
N ILE A 48 1.81 5.78 8.03
CA ILE A 48 0.39 5.90 7.68
C ILE A 48 -0.16 7.24 8.16
N GLU A 49 0.11 7.63 9.39
CA GLU A 49 -0.27 8.93 9.93
C GLU A 49 0.33 10.07 9.09
N ALA A 50 1.59 9.95 8.67
CA ALA A 50 2.23 10.92 7.80
C ALA A 50 1.52 11.05 6.43
N VAL A 51 1.03 9.94 5.86
CA VAL A 51 0.20 9.96 4.63
C VAL A 51 -1.13 10.68 4.90
N VAL A 52 -1.83 10.34 5.97
CA VAL A 52 -3.13 10.91 6.34
C VAL A 52 -3.05 12.43 6.55
N TYR A 53 -1.99 12.89 7.23
CA TYR A 53 -1.75 14.33 7.45
C TYR A 53 -1.04 15.02 6.27
N GLY A 54 -0.64 14.27 5.25
CA GLY A 54 0.05 14.79 4.07
C GLY A 54 1.47 15.25 4.39
N GLU A 55 2.13 14.62 5.33
CA GLU A 55 3.51 14.90 5.76
C GLU A 55 4.50 13.86 5.24
N GLU A 56 4.00 12.79 4.58
CA GLU A 56 4.84 11.73 4.03
C GLU A 56 5.71 12.26 2.88
N THR A 57 7.02 12.00 2.97
CA THR A 57 8.02 12.47 2.00
C THR A 57 8.44 11.41 1.00
N ALA A 58 8.14 10.14 1.27
CA ALA A 58 8.42 8.98 0.42
C ALA A 58 7.16 8.10 0.23
N PRO A 59 6.07 8.65 -0.35
CA PRO A 59 4.77 7.98 -0.38
C PRO A 59 4.79 6.62 -1.08
N ARG A 60 5.77 6.34 -1.94
CA ARG A 60 5.96 5.03 -2.59
C ARG A 60 6.43 3.94 -1.64
N ASP A 61 7.01 4.30 -0.51
CA ASP A 61 7.47 3.34 0.50
C ASP A 61 6.30 2.87 1.38
N VAL A 62 5.22 3.66 1.41
CA VAL A 62 4.02 3.40 2.23
C VAL A 62 2.86 2.91 1.38
N MET A 63 2.55 3.60 0.28
CA MET A 63 1.41 3.28 -0.61
C MET A 63 1.82 2.42 -1.78
N GLY A 64 0.83 1.73 -2.36
CA GLY A 64 1.04 0.83 -3.49
C GLY A 64 1.30 -0.61 -3.08
N PRO A 65 1.78 -1.43 -4.01
CA PRO A 65 1.95 -2.85 -3.80
C PRO A 65 3.34 -3.17 -3.21
N ARG A 66 3.39 -3.97 -2.15
CA ARG A 66 4.62 -4.44 -1.52
C ARG A 66 4.58 -5.95 -1.30
N LEU A 67 5.69 -6.64 -1.63
CA LEU A 67 5.82 -8.06 -1.32
C LEU A 67 6.13 -8.26 0.15
N THR A 68 5.39 -9.16 0.77
CA THR A 68 5.62 -9.64 2.13
C THR A 68 5.84 -11.16 2.13
N PRO A 69 6.35 -11.75 3.22
CA PRO A 69 6.46 -13.21 3.33
C PRO A 69 5.11 -13.94 3.16
N ASP A 70 4.00 -13.33 3.55
CA ASP A 70 2.67 -13.94 3.56
C ASP A 70 1.79 -13.54 2.37
N GLY A 71 2.28 -12.64 1.50
CA GLY A 71 1.52 -12.22 0.32
C GLY A 71 1.94 -10.88 -0.26
N VAL A 72 1.04 -10.27 -0.99
CA VAL A 72 1.17 -8.92 -1.53
C VAL A 72 0.31 -7.98 -0.70
N LEU A 73 0.94 -7.08 0.02
CA LEU A 73 0.27 -5.98 0.70
C LEU A 73 0.02 -4.87 -0.31
N ILE A 74 -1.22 -4.42 -0.42
CA ILE A 74 -1.61 -3.27 -1.26
C ILE A 74 -2.26 -2.25 -0.36
N GLN A 75 -1.75 -1.03 -0.40
CA GLN A 75 -2.15 0.07 0.45
C GLN A 75 -2.47 1.30 -0.41
N GLY A 76 -3.43 2.10 0.03
CA GLY A 76 -3.79 3.33 -0.67
C GLY A 76 -4.63 4.27 0.18
N PHE A 77 -4.57 5.55 -0.14
CA PHE A 77 -5.32 6.60 0.53
C PHE A 77 -6.39 7.15 -0.40
N PHE A 78 -7.66 6.96 -0.03
CA PHE A 78 -8.83 7.33 -0.79
C PHE A 78 -9.83 8.08 0.10
N PRO A 79 -9.59 9.37 0.35
CA PRO A 79 -10.50 10.18 1.14
C PRO A 79 -11.89 10.18 0.48
N GLU A 80 -12.95 10.19 1.28
CA GLU A 80 -14.35 10.14 0.84
C GLU A 80 -14.81 8.81 0.20
N ALA A 81 -13.96 7.79 0.09
CA ALA A 81 -14.37 6.47 -0.35
C ALA A 81 -15.24 5.79 0.71
N ARG A 82 -16.34 5.14 0.29
CA ARG A 82 -17.18 4.31 1.16
C ARG A 82 -16.67 2.87 1.23
N ALA A 83 -16.14 2.39 0.13
CA ALA A 83 -15.53 1.07 0.03
C ALA A 83 -14.48 1.07 -1.07
N VAL A 84 -13.42 0.30 -0.85
CA VAL A 84 -12.32 0.12 -1.80
C VAL A 84 -12.07 -1.36 -1.98
N ALA A 85 -11.77 -1.77 -3.20
CA ALA A 85 -11.37 -3.13 -3.50
C ALA A 85 -10.27 -3.18 -4.56
N VAL A 86 -9.44 -4.19 -4.46
CA VAL A 86 -8.45 -4.56 -5.48
C VAL A 86 -9.07 -5.61 -6.41
N VAL A 87 -9.04 -5.34 -7.71
CA VAL A 87 -9.57 -6.23 -8.74
C VAL A 87 -8.41 -6.82 -9.56
N ILE A 88 -8.32 -8.15 -9.57
CA ILE A 88 -7.32 -8.91 -10.32
C ILE A 88 -8.06 -9.86 -11.27
N GLY A 89 -8.10 -9.51 -12.54
CA GLY A 89 -8.89 -10.25 -13.52
C GLY A 89 -10.37 -10.32 -13.14
N ARG A 90 -10.86 -11.49 -12.69
CA ARG A 90 -12.25 -11.70 -12.24
C ARG A 90 -12.42 -11.74 -10.72
N LYS A 91 -11.33 -11.67 -9.98
CA LYS A 91 -11.36 -11.72 -8.51
C LYS A 91 -11.38 -10.31 -7.94
N LYS A 92 -12.18 -10.12 -6.91
CA LYS A 92 -12.29 -8.89 -6.15
C LYS A 92 -11.86 -9.18 -4.71
N TYR A 93 -10.99 -8.34 -4.17
CA TYR A 93 -10.52 -8.37 -2.79
C TYR A 93 -10.90 -7.06 -2.15
N GLU A 94 -11.81 -7.11 -1.19
CA GLU A 94 -12.19 -5.92 -0.42
C GLU A 94 -11.00 -5.48 0.44
N MET A 95 -10.78 -4.17 0.51
CA MET A 95 -9.76 -3.57 1.35
C MET A 95 -10.35 -3.19 2.70
N GLU A 96 -9.59 -3.38 3.76
CA GLU A 96 -9.96 -2.95 5.10
C GLU A 96 -9.67 -1.46 5.26
N LEU A 97 -10.60 -0.73 5.91
CA LEU A 97 -10.40 0.67 6.29
C LEU A 97 -9.57 0.70 7.57
N GLU A 98 -8.34 1.16 7.48
CA GLU A 98 -7.40 1.17 8.58
C GLU A 98 -7.35 2.51 9.31
N ASP A 99 -7.67 3.60 8.61
CA ASP A 99 -7.82 4.94 9.17
C ASP A 99 -9.06 5.64 8.61
N GLU A 100 -9.82 6.29 9.48
CA GLU A 100 -11.09 6.96 9.14
C GLU A 100 -10.93 8.09 8.11
N ALA A 101 -9.73 8.64 7.94
CA ALA A 101 -9.45 9.62 6.89
C ALA A 101 -9.49 9.04 5.47
N GLY A 102 -9.53 7.69 5.36
CA GLY A 102 -9.63 6.97 4.09
C GLY A 102 -8.38 6.20 3.72
N TYR A 103 -7.61 5.70 4.69
CA TYR A 103 -6.51 4.79 4.44
C TYR A 103 -6.99 3.35 4.41
N TYR A 104 -6.73 2.68 3.30
CA TYR A 104 -7.18 1.30 3.05
C TYR A 104 -6.00 0.38 2.79
N ALA A 105 -6.11 -0.85 3.25
CA ALA A 105 -5.11 -1.88 3.03
C ALA A 105 -5.73 -3.26 2.79
N VAL A 106 -5.00 -4.13 2.09
CA VAL A 106 -5.37 -5.54 1.89
C VAL A 106 -4.12 -6.39 1.70
N LEU A 107 -4.10 -7.57 2.31
CA LEU A 107 -3.09 -8.60 2.09
C LEU A 107 -3.64 -9.68 1.16
N ILE A 108 -3.09 -9.78 -0.04
CA ILE A 108 -3.54 -10.71 -1.08
C ILE A 108 -2.55 -11.87 -1.17
N PRO A 109 -3.01 -13.14 -1.16
CA PRO A 109 -2.13 -14.29 -1.33
C PRO A 109 -1.39 -14.22 -2.67
N GLY A 110 -0.06 -14.34 -2.62
CA GLY A 110 0.77 -14.32 -3.83
C GLY A 110 2.24 -14.11 -3.53
N ARG A 111 3.10 -14.42 -4.51
CA ARG A 111 4.55 -14.23 -4.43
C ARG A 111 5.08 -13.25 -5.46
N LYS A 112 4.18 -12.62 -6.20
CA LYS A 112 4.48 -11.59 -7.21
C LYS A 112 3.38 -10.55 -7.16
N ILE A 113 3.75 -9.30 -7.38
CA ILE A 113 2.80 -8.21 -7.55
C ILE A 113 1.99 -8.49 -8.81
N PRO A 114 0.65 -8.65 -8.68
CA PRO A 114 -0.23 -8.88 -9.82
C PRO A 114 -0.48 -7.58 -10.60
N ASP A 115 -0.97 -7.71 -11.82
CA ASP A 115 -1.62 -6.59 -12.49
C ASP A 115 -3.04 -6.42 -11.92
N TYR A 116 -3.33 -5.26 -11.35
CA TYR A 116 -4.59 -4.98 -10.65
C TYR A 116 -5.10 -3.57 -10.93
N GLU A 117 -6.34 -3.37 -10.53
CA GLU A 117 -7.02 -2.07 -10.53
C GLU A 117 -7.70 -1.85 -9.18
N PHE A 118 -7.76 -0.61 -8.74
CA PHE A 118 -8.66 -0.23 -7.67
C PHE A 118 -10.08 -0.07 -8.21
N GLN A 119 -11.06 -0.59 -7.49
CA GLN A 119 -12.45 -0.27 -7.64
C GLN A 119 -12.91 0.46 -6.38
N ILE A 120 -13.24 1.74 -6.52
CA ILE A 120 -13.59 2.63 -5.42
C ILE A 120 -15.05 3.02 -5.54
N GLU A 121 -15.79 2.82 -4.47
CA GLU A 121 -17.17 3.21 -4.35
C GLU A 121 -17.26 4.54 -3.57
N PHE A 122 -17.69 5.58 -4.23
CA PHE A 122 -18.03 6.87 -3.65
C PHE A 122 -19.53 6.97 -3.43
N GLU A 123 -20.00 8.07 -2.86
CA GLU A 123 -21.43 8.26 -2.59
C GLU A 123 -22.32 8.19 -3.85
N LYS A 124 -21.82 8.70 -4.99
CA LYS A 124 -22.62 8.86 -6.22
C LYS A 124 -22.13 8.01 -7.39
N GLU A 125 -20.94 7.47 -7.32
CA GLU A 125 -20.33 6.75 -8.44
C GLU A 125 -19.32 5.69 -7.97
N THR A 126 -19.06 4.72 -8.83
CA THR A 126 -17.97 3.76 -8.66
C THR A 126 -16.92 4.02 -9.74
N LYS A 127 -15.69 4.24 -9.34
CA LYS A 127 -14.55 4.44 -10.25
C LYS A 127 -13.63 3.23 -10.26
N LYS A 128 -12.99 2.98 -11.41
CA LYS A 128 -11.90 2.02 -11.55
C LYS A 128 -10.70 2.69 -12.17
N PHE A 129 -9.53 2.47 -11.61
CA PHE A 129 -8.27 2.97 -12.14
C PHE A 129 -7.08 2.15 -11.69
N LYS A 130 -5.98 2.25 -12.44
CA LYS A 130 -4.71 1.64 -12.08
C LYS A 130 -4.06 2.42 -10.94
N ASP A 131 -3.41 1.70 -10.06
CA ASP A 131 -2.62 2.30 -8.99
C ASP A 131 -1.42 3.06 -9.55
N ALA A 132 -1.33 4.36 -9.26
CA ALA A 132 -0.20 5.18 -9.68
C ALA A 132 1.13 4.72 -9.08
N TYR A 133 1.10 4.17 -7.87
CA TYR A 133 2.29 3.69 -7.16
C TYR A 133 2.77 2.31 -7.62
N ALA A 134 1.97 1.57 -8.39
CA ALA A 134 2.38 0.32 -9.02
C ALA A 134 3.31 0.52 -10.23
N PHE A 135 3.42 1.74 -10.75
CA PHE A 135 4.33 2.07 -11.85
C PHE A 135 5.68 2.53 -11.32
N GLY A 136 6.76 2.05 -11.94
CA GLY A 136 8.12 2.49 -11.63
C GLY A 136 8.38 3.95 -11.99
N GLY A 137 9.37 4.57 -11.35
CA GLY A 137 9.88 5.87 -11.75
C GLY A 137 10.62 5.81 -13.11
N LEU A 138 10.60 6.91 -13.87
CA LEU A 138 11.32 7.04 -15.14
C LEU A 138 12.69 7.72 -14.98
N LEU A 139 12.91 8.39 -13.85
CA LEU A 139 14.20 8.99 -13.54
C LEU A 139 15.18 7.91 -13.11
N THR A 140 16.38 7.95 -13.68
CA THR A 140 17.48 7.05 -13.35
C THR A 140 18.53 7.77 -12.52
N GLU A 141 19.42 7.04 -11.87
CA GLU A 141 20.56 7.63 -11.16
C GLU A 141 21.45 8.49 -12.07
N ASP A 142 21.53 8.17 -13.38
CA ASP A 142 22.25 8.98 -14.35
C ASP A 142 21.56 10.31 -14.61
N ASP A 143 20.24 10.31 -14.68
CA ASP A 143 19.43 11.53 -14.81
C ASP A 143 19.65 12.44 -13.59
N GLU A 144 19.61 11.87 -12.41
CA GLU A 144 19.82 12.60 -11.17
C GLU A 144 21.23 13.20 -11.11
N ARG A 145 22.25 12.40 -11.42
CA ARG A 145 23.64 12.90 -11.47
C ARG A 145 23.83 14.01 -12.49
N ALA A 146 23.25 13.87 -13.69
CA ALA A 146 23.32 14.88 -14.73
C ALA A 146 22.61 16.18 -14.32
N PHE A 147 21.45 16.04 -13.65
CA PHE A 147 20.70 17.18 -13.16
C PHE A 147 21.45 17.93 -12.06
N LEU A 148 21.93 17.23 -11.05
CA LEU A 148 22.73 17.79 -9.95
C LEU A 148 24.06 18.40 -10.44
N GLY A 149 24.65 17.81 -11.47
CA GLY A 149 25.87 18.32 -12.13
C GLY A 149 25.64 19.55 -13.02
N GLY A 150 24.39 19.98 -13.21
CA GLY A 150 24.04 21.11 -14.05
C GLY A 150 24.26 20.90 -15.56
N VAL A 151 24.40 19.64 -16.00
CA VAL A 151 24.67 19.28 -17.40
C VAL A 151 23.55 18.48 -18.07
N TYR A 152 22.37 18.48 -17.49
CA TYR A 152 21.21 17.76 -18.03
C TYR A 152 20.41 18.62 -19.01
N TYR A 153 20.92 18.80 -20.22
CA TYR A 153 20.31 19.64 -21.25
C TYR A 153 18.94 19.15 -21.74
N GLU A 154 18.65 17.85 -21.59
CA GLU A 154 17.39 17.23 -22.02
C GLU A 154 16.43 16.97 -20.85
N ALA A 155 16.63 17.63 -19.71
CA ALA A 155 15.78 17.50 -18.53
C ALA A 155 14.29 17.66 -18.85
N TYR A 156 13.95 18.57 -19.77
CA TYR A 156 12.58 18.83 -20.21
C TYR A 156 11.85 17.62 -20.80
N LYS A 157 12.59 16.57 -21.23
CA LYS A 157 11.99 15.32 -21.75
C LYS A 157 11.45 14.43 -20.64
N LYS A 158 11.92 14.59 -19.40
CA LYS A 158 11.54 13.77 -18.27
C LYS A 158 10.91 14.58 -17.13
N MET A 159 11.36 15.82 -16.94
CA MET A 159 10.83 16.73 -15.94
C MET A 159 9.56 17.41 -16.42
N GLY A 160 8.61 17.62 -15.52
CA GLY A 160 7.30 18.16 -15.84
C GLY A 160 6.22 17.09 -15.94
N ALA A 161 5.19 17.36 -16.73
CA ALA A 161 4.04 16.47 -16.95
C ALA A 161 4.09 15.91 -18.38
N HIS A 162 4.23 14.60 -18.52
CA HIS A 162 4.37 13.94 -19.81
C HIS A 162 3.29 12.88 -20.01
N PRO A 163 2.29 13.11 -20.87
CA PRO A 163 1.34 12.07 -21.30
C PRO A 163 2.10 10.93 -21.99
N MET A 164 1.85 9.70 -21.56
CA MET A 164 2.52 8.51 -22.13
C MET A 164 1.72 7.25 -21.92
N VAL A 165 2.19 6.17 -22.53
CA VAL A 165 1.68 4.82 -22.29
C VAL A 165 2.78 4.01 -21.60
N MET A 166 2.50 3.51 -20.39
CA MET A 166 3.40 2.66 -19.62
C MET A 166 2.71 1.32 -19.34
N ASN A 167 3.37 0.22 -19.72
CA ASN A 167 2.81 -1.14 -19.58
C ASN A 167 1.41 -1.31 -20.23
N GLY A 168 1.15 -0.61 -21.33
CA GLY A 168 -0.15 -0.64 -22.02
C GLY A 168 -1.23 0.26 -21.40
N VAL A 169 -0.92 0.99 -20.34
CA VAL A 169 -1.83 1.92 -19.67
C VAL A 169 -1.48 3.36 -20.05
N ALA A 170 -2.45 4.08 -20.59
CA ALA A 170 -2.32 5.50 -20.88
C ALA A 170 -2.41 6.32 -19.57
N GLY A 171 -1.50 7.25 -19.40
CA GLY A 171 -1.43 8.09 -18.21
C GLY A 171 -0.54 9.30 -18.40
N THR A 172 -0.26 10.01 -17.32
CA THR A 172 0.66 11.14 -17.30
C THR A 172 1.72 10.90 -16.23
N HIS A 173 2.97 10.96 -16.64
CA HIS A 173 4.10 10.96 -15.72
C HIS A 173 4.39 12.38 -15.25
N PHE A 174 4.58 12.54 -13.95
CA PHE A 174 4.97 13.80 -13.33
C PHE A 174 6.34 13.66 -12.70
N ALA A 175 7.20 14.63 -12.92
CA ALA A 175 8.48 14.75 -12.25
C ALA A 175 8.80 16.20 -11.96
N VAL A 176 9.24 16.49 -10.74
CA VAL A 176 9.56 17.85 -10.31
C VAL A 176 10.85 17.87 -9.49
N TRP A 177 11.64 18.90 -9.65
CA TRP A 177 12.77 19.18 -8.79
C TRP A 177 12.38 20.24 -7.76
N ALA A 178 12.23 19.83 -6.52
CA ALA A 178 11.75 20.69 -5.43
C ALA A 178 12.50 20.38 -4.12
N PRO A 179 13.83 20.58 -4.05
CA PRO A 179 14.67 20.13 -2.93
C PRO A 179 14.35 20.79 -1.60
N ASN A 180 13.66 21.93 -1.62
CA ASN A 180 13.27 22.67 -0.41
C ASN A 180 11.78 22.53 -0.08
N ALA A 181 11.03 21.75 -0.86
CA ALA A 181 9.62 21.51 -0.59
C ALA A 181 9.46 20.53 0.58
N VAL A 182 8.55 20.82 1.48
CA VAL A 182 8.16 19.87 2.55
C VAL A 182 7.37 18.72 1.95
N ARG A 183 6.54 19.03 0.93
CA ARG A 183 5.78 18.02 0.17
C ARG A 183 5.47 18.51 -1.23
N VAL A 184 5.22 17.57 -2.11
CA VAL A 184 4.74 17.82 -3.48
C VAL A 184 3.59 16.86 -3.75
N SER A 185 2.55 17.33 -4.44
CA SER A 185 1.38 16.50 -4.76
C SER A 185 0.83 16.85 -6.13
N VAL A 186 0.24 15.86 -6.80
CA VAL A 186 -0.53 16.09 -8.02
C VAL A 186 -1.98 16.35 -7.64
N VAL A 187 -2.52 17.50 -8.05
CA VAL A 187 -3.90 17.87 -7.74
C VAL A 187 -4.68 18.26 -8.99
N GLY A 188 -5.98 18.04 -8.98
CA GLY A 188 -6.88 18.37 -10.07
C GLY A 188 -8.31 17.95 -9.75
N GLU A 189 -9.22 18.13 -10.73
CA GLU A 189 -10.62 17.71 -10.58
C GLU A 189 -10.78 16.19 -10.34
N PHE A 190 -9.82 15.40 -10.79
CA PHE A 190 -9.82 13.94 -10.62
C PHE A 190 -9.65 13.48 -9.17
N ASN A 191 -9.11 14.33 -8.29
CA ASN A 191 -8.93 14.05 -6.87
C ASN A 191 -9.47 15.17 -5.97
N ASN A 192 -10.44 15.95 -6.45
CA ASN A 192 -11.08 17.05 -5.74
C ASN A 192 -10.09 18.10 -5.19
N TRP A 193 -8.92 18.26 -5.85
CA TRP A 193 -7.83 19.14 -5.43
C TRP A 193 -7.25 18.79 -4.05
N ASP A 194 -7.48 17.54 -3.56
CA ASP A 194 -6.89 17.05 -2.32
C ASP A 194 -5.46 16.60 -2.55
N GLY A 195 -4.49 17.37 -2.04
CA GLY A 195 -3.07 17.06 -2.16
C GLY A 195 -2.61 15.82 -1.38
N ARG A 196 -3.46 15.25 -0.52
CA ARG A 196 -3.17 14.02 0.21
C ARG A 196 -3.43 12.77 -0.62
N ALA A 197 -4.29 12.88 -1.64
CA ALA A 197 -4.70 11.73 -2.44
C ALA A 197 -3.61 11.23 -3.40
N LEU A 198 -2.73 12.11 -3.90
CA LEU A 198 -1.63 11.75 -4.81
C LEU A 198 -0.35 12.52 -4.45
N PRO A 199 0.28 12.27 -3.31
CA PRO A 199 1.62 12.77 -2.98
C PRO A 199 2.66 12.13 -3.91
N MET A 200 3.79 12.87 -4.11
CA MET A 200 4.88 12.48 -5.01
C MET A 200 6.15 12.11 -4.26
#